data_fbd315045509af8ea2894beef8f43b6f
#
_entry.id   fbd315045509af8ea2894beef8f43b6f
#
_cell.length_a   1.000
_cell.length_b   1.000
_cell.length_c   1.000
_cell.angle_alpha   90.00
_cell.angle_beta   90.00
_cell.angle_gamma   90.00
#
_symmetry.space_group_name_H-M   'P 1'
#
loop_
_entity.id
_entity.type
_entity.pdbx_description
1 polymer ?
#
loop_
_entity_poly.entity_id
_entity_poly.type
_entity_poly.pdbx_seq_one_letter_code
_entity_poly.pdbx_strand_id
1 'polypeptide(L)' 'MSGVPRKRRPRRLINRYAQARLYDVSTQTYVTIDRLKEWRSEGFEVVVREVETGRFVTDCVLPSGFDA' A
#
# COMPACT_ATOMS: atom_id res chain seq x y z
N MET A 1 -18.59 -2.31 21.63
CA MET A 1 -18.38 -2.39 21.05
C MET A 1 -17.81 -2.57 20.54
N SER A 2 -17.68 -2.62 20.88
CA SER A 2 -16.97 -2.80 20.24
C SER A 2 -17.28 -2.71 19.02
N GLY A 3 -17.81 -2.03 18.78
CA GLY A 3 -18.23 -1.90 17.48
C GLY A 3 -17.16 -1.69 16.49
N VAL A 4 -16.06 -1.29 16.92
CA VAL A 4 -14.97 -1.06 15.99
C VAL A 4 -14.36 -2.38 15.56
N PRO A 5 -14.41 -2.70 14.27
CA PRO A 5 -13.82 -3.94 13.79
C PRO A 5 -12.33 -3.91 13.99
N ARG A 6 -11.84 -4.88 14.64
CA ARG A 6 -10.41 -4.98 14.84
C ARG A 6 -9.66 -5.12 13.54
N LYS A 7 -10.32 -5.65 12.56
CA LYS A 7 -9.67 -5.87 11.29
C LYS A 7 -9.61 -4.65 10.42
N ARG A 8 -10.33 -3.63 10.79
CA ARG A 8 -10.28 -2.42 10.01
C ARG A 8 -8.95 -1.75 10.23
N ARG A 9 -8.18 -1.67 9.21
CA ARG A 9 -6.87 -1.06 9.27
C ARG A 9 -6.89 0.23 8.50
N PRO A 10 -6.11 1.20 8.95
CA PRO A 10 -5.93 2.39 8.13
C PRO A 10 -5.34 1.97 6.79
N ARG A 11 -5.87 2.52 5.75
CA ARG A 11 -5.46 2.15 4.41
C ARG A 11 -4.54 3.22 3.85
N ARG A 12 -3.48 2.78 3.19
CA ARG A 12 -2.57 3.65 2.47
C ARG A 12 -2.69 3.36 1.00
N LEU A 13 -3.15 4.34 0.24
CA LEU A 13 -3.28 4.18 -1.20
C LEU A 13 -2.04 4.75 -1.87
N ILE A 14 -1.37 3.90 -2.62
CA ILE A 14 -0.14 4.26 -3.30
C ILE A 14 -0.38 4.16 -4.80
N ASN A 15 -0.05 5.22 -5.52
CA ASN A 15 -0.12 5.22 -6.98
C ASN A 15 1.25 4.88 -7.55
N ARG A 16 1.27 3.94 -8.48
CA ARG A 16 2.51 3.58 -9.14
C ARG A 16 2.53 4.19 -10.55
N TYR A 17 3.58 4.94 -10.82
CA TYR A 17 3.76 5.61 -12.10
C TYR A 17 4.92 4.98 -12.84
N ALA A 18 4.74 4.78 -14.14
CA ALA A 18 5.79 4.28 -15.01
C ALA A 18 6.43 3.00 -14.47
N GLN A 19 5.66 2.22 -13.75
CA GLN A 19 6.11 0.95 -13.19
C GLN A 19 7.28 1.07 -12.23
N ALA A 20 7.58 2.28 -11.77
CA ALA A 20 8.75 2.47 -10.92
C ALA A 20 8.50 3.42 -9.77
N ARG A 21 7.74 4.48 -9.98
CA ARG A 21 7.58 5.50 -8.96
C ARG A 21 6.36 5.23 -8.12
N LEU A 22 6.54 5.28 -6.81
CA LEU A 22 5.47 5.05 -5.86
C LEU A 22 5.15 6.37 -5.18
N TYR A 23 3.89 6.75 -5.23
CA TYR A 23 3.44 8.04 -4.72
C TYR A 23 2.35 7.80 -3.69
N ASP A 24 2.55 8.32 -2.49
CA ASP A 24 1.55 8.23 -1.43
C ASP A 24 0.54 9.35 -1.60
N VAL A 25 -0.69 8.96 -1.89
CA VAL A 25 -1.76 9.93 -2.14
C VAL A 25 -2.07 10.73 -0.88
N SER A 26 -2.03 10.09 0.28
CA SER A 26 -2.40 10.74 1.52
C SER A 26 -1.44 11.85 1.91
N THR A 27 -0.15 11.59 1.80
CA THR A 27 0.85 12.58 2.21
C THR A 27 1.38 13.36 1.02
N GLN A 28 1.00 12.97 -0.19
CA GLN A 28 1.41 13.66 -1.41
C GLN A 28 2.92 13.67 -1.57
N THR A 29 3.54 12.53 -1.27
CA THR A 29 4.98 12.40 -1.39
C THR A 29 5.32 11.08 -2.05
N TYR A 30 6.49 11.03 -2.69
CA TYR A 30 7.00 9.78 -3.22
C TYR A 30 7.57 8.94 -2.09
N VAL A 31 7.40 7.63 -2.23
CA VAL A 31 7.86 6.70 -1.20
C VAL A 31 8.60 5.57 -1.86
N THR A 32 9.25 4.76 -1.05
CA THR A 32 9.98 3.60 -1.52
C THR A 32 9.26 2.32 -1.11
N ILE A 33 9.66 1.22 -1.70
CA ILE A 33 9.09 -0.07 -1.34
C ILE A 33 9.37 -0.37 0.13
N ASP A 34 10.56 -0.02 0.60
CA ASP A 34 10.89 -0.23 2.01
C ASP A 34 9.92 0.49 2.92
N ARG A 35 9.49 1.67 2.53
CA ARG A 35 8.52 2.42 3.31
C ARG A 35 7.18 1.68 3.36
N LEU A 36 6.79 1.10 2.24
CA LEU A 36 5.54 0.34 2.19
C LEU A 36 5.62 -0.88 3.11
N LYS A 37 6.77 -1.53 3.15
CA LYS A 37 6.95 -2.67 4.02
C LYS A 37 6.85 -2.27 5.48
N GLU A 38 7.41 -1.13 5.82
CA GLU A 38 7.31 -0.60 7.16
C GLU A 38 5.86 -0.38 7.56
N TRP A 39 5.10 0.25 6.70
CA TRP A 39 3.69 0.49 6.99
C TRP A 39 2.94 -0.80 7.19
N ARG A 40 3.22 -1.78 6.37
CA ARG A 40 2.57 -3.08 6.52
C ARG A 40 2.88 -3.70 7.86
N SER A 41 4.12 -3.63 8.28
CA SER A 41 4.49 -4.20 9.57
C SER A 41 3.86 -3.43 10.72
N GLU A 42 3.51 -2.18 10.51
CA GLU A 42 2.84 -1.38 11.52
C GLU A 42 1.33 -1.55 11.52
N GLY A 43 0.81 -2.36 10.63
CA GLY A 43 -0.62 -2.63 10.62
C GLY A 43 -1.42 -1.87 9.58
N PHE A 44 -0.77 -1.10 8.73
CA PHE A 44 -1.48 -0.43 7.65
C PHE A 44 -1.79 -1.41 6.54
N GLU A 45 -2.93 -1.20 5.91
CA GLU A 45 -3.26 -1.93 4.70
C GLU A 45 -2.75 -1.13 3.52
N VAL A 46 -1.69 -1.60 2.90
CA VAL A 46 -1.07 -0.90 1.78
C VAL A 46 -1.67 -1.42 0.48
N VAL A 47 -2.17 -0.51 -0.33
CA VAL A 47 -2.79 -0.83 -1.61
C VAL A 47 -2.06 -0.05 -2.69
N VAL A 48 -1.56 -0.74 -3.70
CA VAL A 48 -0.83 -0.11 -4.79
C VAL A 48 -1.64 -0.24 -6.06
N ARG A 49 -1.86 0.88 -6.71
CA ARG A 49 -2.62 0.93 -7.95
C ARG A 49 -1.75 1.51 -9.05
N GLU A 50 -1.72 0.85 -10.17
CA GLU A 50 -0.99 1.35 -11.31
C GLU A 50 -1.83 2.37 -12.06
N VAL A 51 -1.30 3.57 -12.21
CA VAL A 51 -2.07 4.68 -12.74
C VAL A 51 -2.37 4.48 -14.22
N GLU A 52 -1.42 3.95 -14.97
CA GLU A 52 -1.60 3.81 -16.41
C GLU A 52 -2.70 2.84 -16.78
N THR A 53 -2.90 1.81 -15.98
CA THR A 53 -3.91 0.79 -16.30
C THR A 53 -5.10 0.81 -15.37
N GLY A 54 -4.97 1.46 -14.23
CA GLY A 54 -6.00 1.43 -13.21
C GLY A 54 -6.06 0.15 -12.42
N ARG A 55 -5.13 -0.75 -12.64
CA ARG A 55 -5.13 -2.04 -11.97
C ARG A 55 -4.45 -1.97 -10.62
N PHE A 56 -4.94 -2.78 -9.70
CA PHE A 56 -4.26 -2.92 -8.42
C PHE A 56 -3.13 -3.91 -8.59
N VAL A 57 -1.94 -3.46 -8.21
CA VAL A 57 -0.72 -4.24 -8.40
C VAL A 57 -0.01 -4.46 -7.07
N THR A 58 -0.77 -4.46 -5.99
CA THR A 58 -0.20 -4.61 -4.65
C THR A 58 0.65 -5.87 -4.55
N ASP A 59 0.15 -6.97 -5.08
CA ASP A 59 0.87 -8.23 -4.99
C ASP A 59 2.15 -8.24 -5.81
N CYS A 60 2.22 -7.40 -6.84
CA CYS A 60 3.44 -7.30 -7.62
C CYS A 60 4.51 -6.52 -6.88
N VAL A 61 4.09 -5.53 -6.10
CA VAL A 61 5.02 -4.70 -5.37
C VAL A 61 5.34 -5.29 -4.01
N LEU A 62 4.32 -5.82 -3.33
CA LEU A 62 4.47 -6.42 -2.01
C LEU A 62 3.82 -7.78 -2.02
N PRO A 63 4.54 -8.81 -2.44
CA PRO A 63 3.95 -10.15 -2.50
C PRO A 63 3.41 -10.58 -1.15
N SER A 64 2.23 -11.17 -1.15
CA SER A 64 1.55 -11.49 0.10
C SER A 64 2.27 -12.56 0.89
N GLY A 65 2.95 -13.45 0.22
CA GLY A 65 3.70 -14.49 0.94
C GLY A 65 4.95 -13.99 1.61
N PHE A 66 5.28 -12.77 1.38
CA PHE A 66 6.53 -12.20 1.82
C PHE A 66 6.66 -12.15 3.33
N ASP A 67 5.59 -11.85 4.02
CA ASP A 67 5.67 -11.71 5.47
C ASP A 67 5.17 -12.92 6.20
N ALA A 68 5.09 -14.01 5.55
CA ALA A 68 4.65 -15.23 6.21
C ALA A 68 5.66 -15.69 7.25
#